data_87e234ef323b3d8f1d958868b6d7e550
#
_entry.id   87e234ef323b3d8f1d958868b6d7e550
#
_cell.length_a   1.000
_cell.length_b   1.000
_cell.length_c   1.000
_cell.angle_alpha   90.00
_cell.angle_beta   90.00
_cell.angle_gamma   90.00
#
_symmetry.space_group_name_H-M   'P 1'
#
loop_
_entity.id
_entity.type
_entity.pdbx_description
1 polymer ?
#
loop_
_entity_poly.entity_id
_entity_poly.type
_entity_poly.pdbx_seq_one_letter_code
_entity_poly.pdbx_strand_id
1 'polypeptide(L)'
;MCEEINEFDICPYTDAEAVEALGKLADHPAVQEVSKAIFPDKEPEFLRTVLKSVRSIDEFQILVMNKAVEWVLSTTAHNFSYDGIANIKGINGKFLAMSNHRDIILDPAITQVVLYRNAIPMTEIAVGSNLLSIK
;
A
#
# COMPACT_ATOMS: atom_id res chain seq x y z
N MET A 1 15.91 14.10 1.89
CA MET A 1 16.96 14.17 0.84
C MET A 1 17.99 13.14 1.24
N CYS A 2 18.11 12.02 0.49
CA CYS A 2 19.14 11.03 0.72
C CYS A 2 20.45 11.58 0.11
N GLU A 3 21.32 12.13 0.93
CA GLU A 3 22.64 12.58 0.49
C GLU A 3 23.61 11.40 0.56
N GLU A 4 24.33 11.15 -0.54
CA GLU A 4 25.38 10.14 -0.72
C GLU A 4 25.04 8.75 -0.17
N ILE A 5 24.28 8.00 -0.99
CA ILE A 5 23.83 6.66 -0.67
C ILE A 5 24.96 5.67 -0.87
N ASN A 6 25.36 5.00 0.20
CA ASN A 6 26.15 3.79 0.13
C ASN A 6 25.30 2.68 -0.54
N GLU A 7 25.90 1.72 -1.21
CA GLU A 7 25.28 0.63 -1.98
C GLU A 7 24.19 -0.17 -1.22
N PHE A 8 24.03 0.11 0.06
CA PHE A 8 23.06 -0.52 0.99
C PHE A 8 21.97 0.43 1.51
N ASP A 9 21.95 1.70 1.11
CA ASP A 9 20.93 2.64 1.55
C ASP A 9 19.71 2.56 0.62
N ILE A 10 18.63 2.04 1.17
CA ILE A 10 17.34 1.94 0.48
C ILE A 10 16.49 3.14 0.88
N CYS A 11 16.32 4.06 -0.06
CA CYS A 11 15.44 5.21 0.11
C CYS A 11 14.04 4.91 -0.39
N PRO A 12 12.99 5.44 0.27
CA PRO A 12 11.65 5.42 -0.30
C PRO A 12 11.63 6.12 -1.66
N TYR A 13 10.81 5.64 -2.56
CA TYR A 13 10.57 6.32 -3.83
C TYR A 13 9.97 7.71 -3.61
N THR A 14 10.39 8.65 -4.42
CA THR A 14 9.65 9.89 -4.64
C THR A 14 8.41 9.60 -5.50
N ASP A 15 7.45 10.50 -5.53
CA ASP A 15 6.26 10.35 -6.38
C ASP A 15 6.63 10.15 -7.85
N ALA A 16 7.63 10.87 -8.35
CA ALA A 16 8.08 10.76 -9.74
C ALA A 16 8.65 9.36 -10.05
N GLU A 17 9.49 8.83 -9.17
CA GLU A 17 10.06 7.48 -9.31
C GLU A 17 8.98 6.40 -9.20
N ALA A 18 8.03 6.58 -8.27
CA ALA A 18 6.89 5.67 -8.12
C ALA A 18 6.02 5.64 -9.39
N VAL A 19 5.69 6.80 -9.96
CA VAL A 19 4.91 6.90 -11.20
C VAL A 19 5.63 6.22 -12.37
N GLU A 20 6.96 6.40 -12.50
CA GLU A 20 7.75 5.72 -13.52
C GLU A 20 7.74 4.20 -13.33
N ALA A 21 7.96 3.73 -12.10
CA ALA A 21 7.95 2.31 -11.76
C ALA A 21 6.58 1.67 -12.01
N LEU A 22 5.49 2.34 -11.61
CA LEU A 22 4.12 1.89 -11.84
C LEU A 22 3.75 1.86 -13.33
N GLY A 23 4.26 2.80 -14.11
CA GLY A 23 4.13 2.80 -15.55
C GLY A 23 4.77 1.56 -16.21
N LYS A 24 5.97 1.19 -15.76
CA LYS A 24 6.65 -0.04 -16.19
C LYS A 24 5.90 -1.29 -15.74
N LEU A 25 5.45 -1.31 -14.48
CA LEU A 25 4.66 -2.42 -13.93
C LEU A 25 3.36 -2.63 -14.71
N ALA A 26 2.70 -1.56 -15.11
CA ALA A 26 1.44 -1.62 -15.88
C ALA A 26 1.55 -2.42 -17.17
N ASP A 27 2.74 -2.47 -17.77
CA ASP A 27 3.00 -3.23 -19.00
C ASP A 27 3.44 -4.68 -18.74
N HIS A 28 3.55 -5.10 -17.47
CA HIS A 28 3.90 -6.47 -17.13
C HIS A 28 2.72 -7.43 -17.35
N PRO A 29 2.94 -8.60 -17.99
CA PRO A 29 1.86 -9.55 -18.32
C PRO A 29 1.01 -9.99 -17.12
N ALA A 30 1.63 -10.17 -15.94
CA ALA A 30 0.93 -10.58 -14.72
C ALA A 30 -0.12 -9.57 -14.24
N VAL A 31 -0.06 -8.31 -14.67
CA VAL A 31 -1.01 -7.26 -14.23
C VAL A 31 -2.45 -7.62 -14.61
N GLN A 32 -2.68 -8.26 -15.73
CA GLN A 32 -4.03 -8.69 -16.12
C GLN A 32 -4.58 -9.79 -15.20
N GLU A 33 -3.75 -10.75 -14.79
CA GLU A 33 -4.15 -11.81 -13.86
C GLU A 33 -4.45 -11.24 -12.47
N VAL A 34 -3.58 -10.34 -11.99
CA VAL A 34 -3.78 -9.63 -10.73
C VAL A 34 -5.05 -8.76 -10.80
N SER A 35 -5.29 -8.08 -11.93
CA SER A 35 -6.51 -7.29 -12.14
C SER A 35 -7.77 -8.13 -11.98
N LYS A 36 -7.82 -9.31 -12.60
CA LYS A 36 -8.96 -10.24 -12.48
C LYS A 36 -9.17 -10.74 -11.06
N ALA A 37 -8.08 -10.98 -10.33
CA ALA A 37 -8.16 -11.46 -8.95
C ALA A 37 -8.67 -10.39 -7.98
N ILE A 38 -8.16 -9.17 -8.06
CA ILE A 38 -8.46 -8.07 -7.13
C ILE A 38 -9.73 -7.31 -7.53
N PHE A 39 -10.00 -7.22 -8.84
CA PHE A 39 -11.13 -6.47 -9.41
C PHE A 39 -11.96 -7.38 -10.34
N PRO A 40 -12.59 -8.44 -9.80
CA PRO A 40 -13.30 -9.44 -10.62
C PRO A 40 -14.48 -8.84 -11.43
N ASP A 41 -15.03 -7.72 -10.96
CA ASP A 41 -16.15 -7.01 -11.61
C ASP A 41 -15.71 -5.98 -12.65
N LYS A 42 -14.40 -5.89 -12.92
CA LYS A 42 -13.80 -4.95 -13.87
C LYS A 42 -13.19 -5.67 -15.06
N GLU A 43 -13.01 -4.92 -16.16
CA GLU A 43 -12.29 -5.42 -17.34
C GLU A 43 -10.83 -5.77 -16.98
N PRO A 44 -10.22 -6.77 -17.64
CA PRO A 44 -8.85 -7.21 -17.36
C PRO A 44 -7.80 -6.10 -17.44
N GLU A 45 -8.04 -5.10 -18.28
CA GLU A 45 -7.15 -3.92 -18.46
C GLU A 45 -7.37 -2.82 -17.40
N PHE A 46 -8.32 -2.99 -16.49
CA PHE A 46 -8.67 -1.97 -15.51
C PHE A 46 -7.47 -1.56 -14.65
N LEU A 47 -6.77 -2.53 -14.04
CA LEU A 47 -5.62 -2.24 -13.19
C LEU A 47 -4.50 -1.56 -13.97
N ARG A 48 -4.24 -1.99 -15.21
CA ARG A 48 -3.27 -1.34 -16.09
C ARG A 48 -3.59 0.14 -16.32
N THR A 49 -4.85 0.43 -16.59
CA THR A 49 -5.33 1.81 -16.79
C THR A 49 -5.15 2.64 -15.51
N VAL A 50 -5.51 2.08 -14.37
CA VAL A 50 -5.33 2.75 -13.07
C VAL A 50 -3.85 3.02 -12.79
N LEU A 51 -2.97 2.02 -12.95
CA LEU A 51 -1.53 2.18 -12.73
C LEU A 51 -0.92 3.29 -13.59
N LYS A 52 -1.36 3.42 -14.84
CA LYS A 52 -0.92 4.50 -15.75
C LYS A 52 -1.52 5.87 -15.42
N SER A 53 -2.60 5.92 -14.66
CA SER A 53 -3.27 7.17 -14.27
C SER A 53 -2.74 7.76 -12.96
N VAL A 54 -2.11 6.96 -12.12
CA VAL A 54 -1.57 7.36 -10.82
C VAL A 54 -0.53 8.48 -10.97
N ARG A 55 -0.57 9.45 -10.06
CA ARG A 55 0.33 10.62 -10.05
C ARG A 55 1.16 10.74 -8.78
N SER A 56 0.85 9.95 -7.75
CA SER A 56 1.56 9.96 -6.48
C SER A 56 1.47 8.62 -5.77
N ILE A 57 2.33 8.42 -4.78
CA ILE A 57 2.30 7.25 -3.91
C ILE A 57 0.96 7.17 -3.17
N ASP A 58 0.44 8.28 -2.69
CA ASP A 58 -0.87 8.33 -2.01
C ASP A 58 -2.00 7.87 -2.92
N GLU A 59 -2.03 8.32 -4.18
CA GLU A 59 -3.03 7.86 -5.15
C GLU A 59 -2.92 6.35 -5.40
N PHE A 60 -1.70 5.81 -5.53
CA PHE A 60 -1.51 4.38 -5.66
C PHE A 60 -2.03 3.62 -4.44
N GLN A 61 -1.72 4.10 -3.24
CA GLN A 61 -2.19 3.48 -2.01
C GLN A 61 -3.73 3.47 -1.93
N ILE A 62 -4.39 4.56 -2.32
CA ILE A 62 -5.84 4.69 -2.28
C ILE A 62 -6.53 3.88 -3.38
N LEU A 63 -6.07 4.03 -4.62
CA LEU A 63 -6.76 3.48 -5.80
C LEU A 63 -6.49 1.99 -6.01
N VAL A 64 -5.33 1.50 -5.57
CA VAL A 64 -4.90 0.12 -5.80
C VAL A 64 -4.78 -0.65 -4.49
N MET A 65 -3.85 -0.25 -3.62
CA MET A 65 -3.54 -1.04 -2.42
C MET A 65 -4.71 -1.13 -1.45
N ASN A 66 -5.36 -0.01 -1.16
CA ASN A 66 -6.53 -0.01 -0.28
C ASN A 66 -7.65 -0.91 -0.84
N LYS A 67 -7.91 -0.87 -2.15
CA LYS A 67 -8.91 -1.72 -2.79
C LYS A 67 -8.54 -3.20 -2.77
N ALA A 68 -7.26 -3.52 -2.97
CA ALA A 68 -6.76 -4.88 -2.89
C ALA A 68 -6.93 -5.47 -1.48
N VAL A 69 -6.56 -4.71 -0.45
CA VAL A 69 -6.69 -5.15 0.95
C VAL A 69 -8.16 -5.25 1.36
N GLU A 70 -9.01 -4.31 0.94
CA GLU A 70 -10.46 -4.38 1.17
C GLU A 70 -11.07 -5.64 0.53
N TRP A 71 -10.66 -5.99 -0.67
CA TRP A 71 -11.09 -7.22 -1.32
C TRP A 71 -10.64 -8.46 -0.51
N VAL A 72 -9.38 -8.52 -0.09
CA VAL A 72 -8.87 -9.61 0.76
C VAL A 72 -9.71 -9.71 2.04
N LEU A 73 -9.92 -8.60 2.75
CA LEU A 73 -10.70 -8.58 3.98
C LEU A 73 -12.14 -9.06 3.74
N SER A 74 -12.78 -8.62 2.66
CA SER A 74 -14.17 -8.98 2.36
C SER A 74 -14.35 -10.46 1.98
N THR A 75 -13.31 -11.07 1.42
CA THR A 75 -13.37 -12.46 0.93
C THR A 75 -12.82 -13.48 1.93
N THR A 76 -11.93 -13.08 2.83
CA THR A 76 -11.22 -14.01 3.72
C THR A 76 -11.47 -13.78 5.21
N ALA A 77 -11.93 -12.59 5.60
CA ALA A 77 -12.14 -12.25 6.99
C ALA A 77 -13.64 -12.25 7.35
N HIS A 78 -13.97 -12.94 8.45
CA HIS A 78 -15.31 -12.90 9.03
C HIS A 78 -15.30 -11.96 10.25
N ASN A 79 -16.25 -11.02 10.30
CA ASN A 79 -16.42 -10.10 11.42
C ASN A 79 -15.17 -9.26 11.73
N PHE A 80 -14.57 -8.66 10.69
CA PHE A 80 -13.44 -7.74 10.90
C PHE A 80 -13.88 -6.53 11.73
N SER A 81 -13.25 -6.34 12.87
CA SER A 81 -13.52 -5.23 13.79
C SER A 81 -12.22 -4.62 14.30
N TYR A 82 -12.27 -3.36 14.67
CA TYR A 82 -11.17 -2.63 15.30
C TYR A 82 -11.73 -1.61 16.29
N ASP A 83 -10.91 -1.21 17.26
CA ASP A 83 -11.27 -0.24 18.30
C ASP A 83 -10.10 0.72 18.58
N GLY A 84 -10.31 1.70 19.45
CA GLY A 84 -9.28 2.64 19.90
C GLY A 84 -8.98 3.79 18.96
N ILE A 85 -9.69 3.96 17.84
CA ILE A 85 -9.46 5.04 16.87
C ILE A 85 -9.55 6.43 17.49
N ALA A 86 -10.40 6.61 18.50
CA ALA A 86 -10.53 7.89 19.21
C ALA A 86 -9.20 8.33 19.85
N ASN A 87 -8.36 7.39 20.26
CA ASN A 87 -7.06 7.67 20.86
C ASN A 87 -6.06 8.27 19.86
N ILE A 88 -6.24 8.00 18.57
CA ILE A 88 -5.35 8.47 17.49
C ILE A 88 -5.86 9.77 16.90
N LYS A 89 -7.17 9.93 16.74
CA LYS A 89 -7.79 11.13 16.14
C LYS A 89 -7.44 12.45 16.84
N GLY A 90 -7.07 12.40 18.11
CA GLY A 90 -6.68 13.58 18.90
C GLY A 90 -5.19 13.92 18.86
N ILE A 91 -4.37 13.13 18.16
CA ILE A 91 -2.92 13.35 18.11
C ILE A 91 -2.62 14.47 17.10
N ASN A 92 -2.14 15.60 17.62
CA ASN A 92 -1.61 16.68 16.81
C ASN A 92 -0.11 16.46 16.59
N GLY A 93 0.28 16.11 15.37
CA GLY A 93 1.69 15.92 14.99
C GLY A 93 2.01 14.49 14.52
N LYS A 94 3.31 14.22 14.43
CA LYS A 94 3.82 12.91 13.99
C LYS A 94 3.70 11.88 15.11
N PHE A 95 3.40 10.64 14.76
CA PHE A 95 3.36 9.52 15.69
C PHE A 95 4.06 8.29 15.10
N LEU A 96 4.55 7.43 15.98
CA LEU A 96 5.07 6.11 15.64
C LEU A 96 4.06 5.07 16.06
N ALA A 97 3.59 4.27 15.12
CA ALA A 97 2.76 3.11 15.39
C ALA A 97 3.64 1.86 15.52
N MET A 98 3.51 1.15 16.63
CA MET A 98 4.16 -0.14 16.84
C MET A 98 3.12 -1.20 17.13
N SER A 99 3.23 -2.34 16.49
CA SER A 99 2.30 -3.46 16.67
C SER A 99 3.03 -4.79 16.77
N ASN A 100 2.33 -5.80 17.28
CA ASN A 100 2.76 -7.18 17.13
C ASN A 100 2.76 -7.54 15.64
N HIS A 101 3.70 -8.38 15.27
CA HIS A 101 3.94 -8.76 13.88
C HIS A 101 3.66 -10.27 13.70
N ARG A 102 2.53 -10.58 13.10
CA ARG A 102 2.13 -11.94 12.75
C ARG A 102 2.27 -12.20 11.25
N ASP A 103 1.82 -11.24 10.45
CA ASP A 103 1.90 -11.30 9.00
C ASP A 103 2.63 -10.06 8.46
N ILE A 104 3.68 -10.31 7.67
CA ILE A 104 4.60 -9.28 7.21
C ILE A 104 3.96 -8.28 6.25
N ILE A 105 2.90 -8.70 5.56
CA ILE A 105 2.20 -7.90 4.55
C ILE A 105 0.86 -7.41 5.09
N LEU A 106 0.06 -8.31 5.67
CA LEU A 106 -1.31 -7.99 6.04
C LEU A 106 -1.41 -7.08 7.26
N ASP A 107 -0.58 -7.25 8.27
CA ASP A 107 -0.66 -6.41 9.49
C ASP A 107 -0.47 -4.91 9.18
N PRO A 108 0.59 -4.49 8.47
CA PRO A 108 0.73 -3.10 8.07
C PRO A 108 -0.35 -2.66 7.06
N ALA A 109 -0.71 -3.51 6.10
CA ALA A 109 -1.71 -3.16 5.10
C ALA A 109 -3.10 -2.93 5.70
N ILE A 110 -3.53 -3.77 6.64
CA ILE A 110 -4.79 -3.60 7.38
C ILE A 110 -4.76 -2.32 8.21
N THR A 111 -3.63 -2.01 8.83
CA THR A 111 -3.47 -0.75 9.57
C THR A 111 -3.70 0.45 8.66
N GLN A 112 -3.14 0.48 7.45
CA GLN A 112 -3.38 1.56 6.49
C GLN A 112 -4.87 1.68 6.10
N VAL A 113 -5.53 0.55 5.85
CA VAL A 113 -6.97 0.53 5.54
C VAL A 113 -7.80 1.11 6.69
N VAL A 114 -7.48 0.76 7.94
CA VAL A 114 -8.18 1.29 9.12
C VAL A 114 -7.96 2.80 9.27
N LEU A 115 -6.72 3.27 9.09
CA LEU A 115 -6.41 4.71 9.11
C LEU A 115 -7.20 5.45 8.01
N TYR A 116 -7.15 4.94 6.79
CA TYR A 116 -7.87 5.53 5.66
C TYR A 116 -9.38 5.61 5.88
N ARG A 117 -10.02 4.51 6.34
CA ARG A 117 -11.46 4.47 6.67
C ARG A 117 -11.89 5.53 7.69
N ASN A 118 -10.95 5.96 8.54
CA ASN A 118 -11.20 6.92 9.60
C ASN A 118 -10.72 8.34 9.28
N ALA A 119 -10.33 8.62 8.02
CA ALA A 119 -9.79 9.89 7.57
C ALA A 119 -8.54 10.33 8.37
N ILE A 120 -7.72 9.37 8.78
CA ILE A 120 -6.41 9.58 9.40
C ILE A 120 -5.36 9.39 8.30
N PRO A 121 -4.34 10.26 8.20
CA PRO A 121 -3.26 10.07 7.24
C PRO A 121 -2.62 8.70 7.36
N MET A 122 -2.36 8.06 6.22
CA MET A 122 -1.63 6.81 6.19
C MET A 122 -0.19 7.02 6.65
N THR A 123 0.40 5.98 7.23
CA THR A 123 1.77 6.02 7.76
C THR A 123 2.74 5.36 6.79
N GLU A 124 4.00 5.74 6.86
CA GLU A 124 5.09 5.00 6.25
C GLU A 124 5.31 3.68 6.99
N ILE A 125 5.70 2.64 6.26
CA ILE A 125 5.92 1.30 6.81
C ILE A 125 7.41 1.01 6.78
N ALA A 126 8.01 0.76 7.96
CA ALA A 126 9.39 0.30 8.05
C ALA A 126 9.47 -1.20 7.74
N VAL A 127 10.22 -1.55 6.72
CA VAL A 127 10.47 -2.95 6.31
C VAL A 127 11.95 -3.27 6.34
N GLY A 128 12.28 -4.54 6.61
CA GLY A 128 13.66 -5.01 6.55
C GLY A 128 14.17 -5.07 5.10
N SER A 129 15.41 -4.68 4.87
CA SER A 129 16.06 -4.67 3.55
C SER A 129 16.06 -6.05 2.87
N ASN A 130 16.05 -7.13 3.64
CA ASN A 130 15.95 -8.49 3.14
C ASN A 130 14.66 -8.79 2.36
N LEU A 131 13.58 -8.04 2.61
CA LEU A 131 12.31 -8.18 1.87
C LEU A 131 12.37 -7.55 0.48
N LEU A 132 13.32 -6.67 0.24
CA LEU A 132 13.51 -6.00 -1.04
C LEU A 132 14.43 -6.78 -2.00
N SER A 133 14.98 -7.91 -1.54
CA SER A 133 15.87 -8.79 -2.32
C SER A 133 15.11 -9.77 -3.23
N ILE A 134 13.79 -9.75 -3.25
CA ILE A 134 12.98 -10.63 -4.12
C ILE A 134 13.09 -10.10 -5.55
N LYS A 135 13.80 -10.86 -6.38
CA LYS A 135 13.96 -10.59 -7.82
C LYS A 135 12.78 -11.13 -8.60
#